data_96e6c710d331045bddad998fa249cf4e
#
_entry.id   96e6c710d331045bddad998fa249cf4e
#
_cell.length_a   1.000
_cell.length_b   1.000
_cell.length_c   1.000
_cell.angle_alpha   90.00
_cell.angle_beta   90.00
_cell.angle_gamma   90.00
#
_symmetry.space_group_name_H-M   'P 1'
#
loop_
_entity.id
_entity.type
_entity.pdbx_description
1 polymer ?
#
loop_
_entity_poly.entity_id
_entity_poly.type
_entity_poly.pdbx_seq_one_letter_code
_entity_poly.pdbx_strand_id
1 'polypeptide(L)'
;TIKRFQQGIPNGQMRVFGYEWIDGRLTIIPEEAETVRFMYREYMKGASRIEIGRTLNEKGIYTRQGKAWVDSNVKVVLTNITYTGNMLFQKEYVADPIAKHRKKNHGELPQYFVEDTHEAIIPMDEFQAVQGEFKRRRDLGPFGNKSLHLTAFSTKITCGICGKHYRRSGKRNTAGEVYYI
;
A
#
# COMPACT_ATOMS: atom_id res chain seq x y z
N THR A 1 9.17 11.16 -25.18
CA THR A 1 8.62 10.65 -23.89
C THR A 1 8.32 9.14 -24.01
N ILE A 2 7.52 8.68 -25.01
CA ILE A 2 7.11 7.27 -25.17
C ILE A 2 8.32 6.33 -25.31
N LYS A 3 9.27 6.63 -26.20
CA LYS A 3 10.50 5.83 -26.37
C LYS A 3 11.28 5.64 -25.07
N ARG A 4 11.33 6.67 -24.21
CA ARG A 4 11.99 6.57 -22.89
C ARG A 4 11.23 5.63 -21.95
N PHE A 5 9.89 5.68 -21.95
CA PHE A 5 9.07 4.78 -21.14
C PHE A 5 9.24 3.32 -21.54
N GLN A 6 9.34 3.05 -22.83
CA GLN A 6 9.63 1.70 -23.36
C GLN A 6 11.00 1.18 -22.93
N GLN A 7 11.93 2.08 -22.67
CA GLN A 7 13.29 1.76 -22.19
C GLN A 7 13.42 1.76 -20.66
N GLY A 8 12.33 1.94 -19.92
CA GLY A 8 12.37 2.03 -18.47
C GLY A 8 12.95 3.34 -17.93
N ILE A 9 13.08 4.37 -18.77
CA ILE A 9 13.68 5.65 -18.41
C ILE A 9 12.58 6.65 -18.03
N PRO A 10 12.49 7.10 -16.76
CA PRO A 10 11.53 8.11 -16.34
C PRO A 10 11.84 9.49 -16.93
N ASN A 11 10.83 10.37 -16.97
CA ASN A 11 11.00 11.74 -17.48
C ASN A 11 11.72 12.70 -16.51
N GLY A 12 12.03 12.25 -15.31
CA GLY A 12 12.71 13.05 -14.29
C GLY A 12 13.12 12.19 -13.10
N GLN A 13 13.66 12.83 -12.09
CA GLN A 13 14.04 12.15 -10.85
C GLN A 13 12.82 11.50 -10.18
N MET A 14 12.97 10.27 -9.78
CA MET A 14 11.96 9.57 -8.98
C MET A 14 12.28 9.74 -7.50
N ARG A 15 11.26 10.10 -6.72
CA ARG A 15 11.35 10.19 -5.26
C ARG A 15 10.49 9.11 -4.65
N VAL A 16 11.11 7.97 -4.39
CA VAL A 16 10.47 6.80 -3.78
C VAL A 16 11.15 6.55 -2.44
N PHE A 17 10.38 6.45 -1.37
CA PHE A 17 10.92 6.09 -0.05
C PHE A 17 11.55 4.68 -0.14
N GLY A 18 12.71 4.48 0.44
CA GLY A 18 13.49 3.25 0.29
C GLY A 18 14.55 3.30 -0.83
N TYR A 19 14.45 4.29 -1.71
CA TYR A 19 15.40 4.47 -2.81
C TYR A 19 15.92 5.88 -2.91
N GLU A 20 17.16 6.02 -3.34
CA GLU A 20 17.77 7.25 -3.81
C GLU A 20 17.95 7.21 -5.32
N TRP A 21 17.86 8.38 -5.95
CA TRP A 21 18.07 8.52 -7.39
C TRP A 21 19.51 8.91 -7.66
N ILE A 22 20.32 7.93 -8.09
CA ILE A 22 21.75 8.09 -8.39
C ILE A 22 21.98 7.70 -9.84
N ASP A 23 22.66 8.56 -10.62
CA ASP A 23 23.06 8.31 -12.01
C ASP A 23 21.96 7.74 -12.91
N GLY A 24 20.73 8.23 -12.72
CA GLY A 24 19.60 7.82 -13.55
C GLY A 24 18.94 6.51 -13.12
N ARG A 25 19.29 5.97 -11.96
CA ARG A 25 18.75 4.72 -11.40
C ARG A 25 18.29 4.87 -9.96
N LEU A 26 17.38 4.01 -9.55
CA LEU A 26 16.98 3.86 -8.15
C LEU A 26 17.97 2.93 -7.44
N THR A 27 18.62 3.45 -6.41
CA THR A 27 19.55 2.72 -5.54
C THR A 27 18.93 2.57 -4.17
N ILE A 28 19.02 1.39 -3.56
CA ILE A 28 18.41 1.10 -2.25
C ILE A 28 19.10 1.91 -1.16
N ILE A 29 18.30 2.52 -0.28
CA ILE A 29 18.73 3.05 1.02
C ILE A 29 18.38 1.99 2.07
N PRO A 30 19.36 1.30 2.68
CA PRO A 30 19.11 0.13 3.53
C PRO A 30 18.15 0.38 4.68
N GLU A 31 18.27 1.51 5.38
CA GLU A 31 17.43 1.86 6.54
C GLU A 31 15.98 2.09 6.14
N GLU A 32 15.75 2.81 5.04
CA GLU A 32 14.40 3.05 4.51
C GLU A 32 13.81 1.76 3.92
N ALA A 33 14.62 0.93 3.28
CA ALA A 33 14.20 -0.34 2.71
C ALA A 33 13.72 -1.31 3.82
N GLU A 34 14.40 -1.33 4.97
CA GLU A 34 13.93 -2.14 6.10
C GLU A 34 12.58 -1.66 6.63
N THR A 35 12.35 -0.35 6.63
CA THR A 35 11.04 0.22 6.95
C THR A 35 9.96 -0.22 5.96
N VAL A 36 10.27 -0.27 4.66
CA VAL A 36 9.34 -0.80 3.63
C VAL A 36 9.04 -2.27 3.90
N ARG A 37 10.06 -3.11 4.11
CA ARG A 37 9.88 -4.54 4.43
C ARG A 37 9.05 -4.74 5.71
N PHE A 38 9.27 -3.90 6.73
CA PHE A 38 8.47 -3.90 7.94
C PHE A 38 6.98 -3.65 7.64
N MET A 39 6.64 -2.66 6.80
CA MET A 39 5.26 -2.35 6.44
C MET A 39 4.57 -3.54 5.76
N TYR A 40 5.25 -4.20 4.81
CA TYR A 40 4.74 -5.38 4.10
C TYR A 40 4.50 -6.53 5.05
N ARG A 41 5.47 -6.87 5.88
CA ARG A 41 5.39 -7.94 6.88
C ARG A 41 4.24 -7.73 7.87
N GLU A 42 4.11 -6.53 8.45
CA GLU A 42 3.05 -6.24 9.41
C GLU A 42 1.65 -6.25 8.75
N TYR A 43 1.56 -5.76 7.52
CA TYR A 43 0.30 -5.81 6.78
C TYR A 43 -0.17 -7.25 6.53
N MET A 44 0.74 -8.14 6.17
CA MET A 44 0.45 -9.57 5.98
C MET A 44 0.14 -10.30 7.29
N LYS A 45 0.66 -9.86 8.42
CA LYS A 45 0.26 -10.34 9.75
C LYS A 45 -1.14 -9.88 10.18
N GLY A 46 -1.77 -8.99 9.41
CA GLY A 46 -3.14 -8.52 9.66
C GLY A 46 -3.25 -7.11 10.21
N ALA A 47 -2.13 -6.41 10.46
CA ALA A 47 -2.16 -5.03 10.94
C ALA A 47 -2.88 -4.11 9.93
N SER A 48 -3.56 -3.09 10.44
CA SER A 48 -4.11 -2.04 9.60
C SER A 48 -3.03 -1.03 9.22
N ARG A 49 -3.26 -0.32 8.12
CA ARG A 49 -2.34 0.74 7.69
C ARG A 49 -2.18 1.85 8.72
N ILE A 50 -3.25 2.18 9.46
CA ILE A 50 -3.22 3.15 10.55
C ILE A 50 -2.32 2.65 11.69
N GLU A 51 -2.44 1.40 12.05
CA GLU A 51 -1.64 0.76 13.10
C GLU A 51 -0.16 0.68 12.72
N ILE A 52 0.13 0.28 11.47
CA ILE A 52 1.50 0.31 10.93
C ILE A 52 2.10 1.72 11.02
N GLY A 53 1.36 2.74 10.57
CA GLY A 53 1.81 4.14 10.65
C GLY A 53 2.04 4.59 12.08
N ARG A 54 1.15 4.25 13.01
CA ARG A 54 1.31 4.55 14.44
C ARG A 54 2.57 3.90 15.02
N THR A 55 2.77 2.61 14.77
CA THR A 55 3.95 1.88 15.25
C THR A 55 5.26 2.49 14.75
N LEU A 56 5.31 2.92 13.50
CA LEU A 56 6.49 3.60 12.94
C LEU A 56 6.74 4.94 13.62
N ASN A 57 5.69 5.74 13.84
CA ASN A 57 5.79 7.03 14.51
C ASN A 57 6.23 6.89 15.97
N GLU A 58 5.72 5.89 16.69
CA GLU A 58 6.13 5.57 18.07
C GLU A 58 7.60 5.15 18.15
N LYS A 59 8.13 4.52 17.10
CA LYS A 59 9.57 4.19 16.96
C LYS A 59 10.42 5.37 16.52
N GLY A 60 9.84 6.54 16.29
CA GLY A 60 10.56 7.72 15.80
C GLY A 60 10.93 7.65 14.31
N ILE A 61 10.35 6.72 13.56
CA ILE A 61 10.60 6.56 12.13
C ILE A 61 9.58 7.41 11.36
N TYR A 62 10.07 8.42 10.66
CA TYR A 62 9.25 9.36 9.89
C TYR A 62 9.50 9.23 8.38
N THR A 63 8.64 9.87 7.59
CA THR A 63 8.86 10.00 6.15
C THR A 63 10.12 10.83 5.88
N ARG A 64 10.70 10.74 4.68
CA ARG A 64 11.88 11.53 4.28
C ARG A 64 11.72 13.04 4.46
N GLN A 65 10.48 13.54 4.53
CA GLN A 65 10.16 14.94 4.79
C GLN A 65 9.98 15.24 6.29
N GLY A 66 10.29 14.30 7.18
CA GLY A 66 10.08 14.44 8.63
C GLY A 66 8.61 14.39 9.06
N LYS A 67 7.70 13.97 8.18
CA LYS A 67 6.27 13.88 8.51
C LYS A 67 5.92 12.50 9.07
N ALA A 68 4.92 12.48 9.94
CA ALA A 68 4.36 11.24 10.48
C ALA A 68 3.75 10.35 9.38
N TRP A 69 3.86 9.05 9.57
CA TRP A 69 3.17 8.06 8.75
C TRP A 69 1.67 8.08 9.05
N VAL A 70 0.88 8.14 8.01
CA VAL A 70 -0.59 8.09 8.04
C VAL A 70 -1.09 7.02 7.08
N ASP A 71 -2.38 6.65 7.18
CA ASP A 71 -3.00 5.61 6.35
C ASP A 71 -2.71 5.75 4.86
N SER A 72 -2.81 6.97 4.33
CA SER A 72 -2.59 7.24 2.91
C SER A 72 -1.14 6.99 2.46
N ASN A 73 -0.16 7.38 3.28
CA ASN A 73 1.26 7.20 2.95
C ASN A 73 1.64 5.72 2.99
N VAL A 74 1.18 4.98 4.02
CA VAL A 74 1.37 3.53 4.11
C VAL A 74 0.73 2.83 2.93
N LYS A 75 -0.49 3.24 2.52
CA LYS A 75 -1.14 2.71 1.31
C LYS A 75 -0.30 2.92 0.07
N VAL A 76 0.27 4.11 -0.12
CA VAL A 76 1.13 4.41 -1.29
C VAL A 76 2.32 3.45 -1.33
N VAL A 77 2.97 3.21 -0.20
CA VAL A 77 4.09 2.25 -0.11
C VAL A 77 3.62 0.84 -0.48
N LEU A 78 2.57 0.33 0.16
CA LEU A 78 2.09 -1.04 -0.05
C LEU A 78 1.52 -1.32 -1.46
N THR A 79 1.19 -0.28 -2.24
CA THR A 79 0.61 -0.44 -3.59
C THR A 79 1.53 0.01 -4.71
N ASN A 80 2.76 0.40 -4.41
CA ASN A 80 3.68 0.87 -5.43
C ASN A 80 4.53 -0.27 -5.98
N ILE A 81 4.27 -0.63 -7.24
CA ILE A 81 4.98 -1.70 -7.97
C ILE A 81 6.50 -1.44 -8.08
N THR A 82 6.93 -0.20 -7.94
CA THR A 82 8.36 0.17 -8.00
C THR A 82 9.20 -0.59 -6.97
N TYR A 83 8.63 -1.00 -5.84
CA TYR A 83 9.37 -1.79 -4.85
C TYR A 83 9.77 -3.19 -5.31
N THR A 84 9.18 -3.69 -6.40
CA THR A 84 9.51 -5.00 -6.99
C THR A 84 10.60 -4.96 -8.04
N GLY A 85 11.33 -3.83 -8.18
CA GLY A 85 12.32 -3.66 -9.23
C GLY A 85 11.75 -3.26 -10.58
N ASN A 86 10.42 -3.20 -10.69
CA ASN A 86 9.72 -2.94 -11.94
C ASN A 86 9.15 -1.53 -11.96
N MET A 87 8.97 -0.97 -13.14
CA MET A 87 8.37 0.34 -13.33
C MET A 87 7.12 0.29 -14.19
N LEU A 88 6.08 0.99 -13.76
CA LEU A 88 4.87 1.22 -14.55
C LEU A 88 4.78 2.71 -14.88
N PHE A 89 4.86 3.04 -16.15
CA PHE A 89 4.79 4.40 -16.69
C PHE A 89 3.39 4.70 -17.23
N GLN A 90 3.10 6.00 -17.40
CA GLN A 90 1.84 6.52 -17.90
C GLN A 90 0.64 6.14 -17.02
N LYS A 91 0.86 6.08 -15.69
CA LYS A 91 -0.21 5.89 -14.68
C LYS A 91 -1.22 7.05 -14.67
N GLU A 92 -0.78 8.23 -15.12
CA GLU A 92 -1.57 9.45 -15.21
C GLU A 92 -1.28 10.16 -16.53
N TYR A 93 -2.26 10.91 -17.01
CA TYR A 93 -2.10 11.76 -18.20
C TYR A 93 -2.80 13.12 -18.00
N VAL A 94 -2.38 14.10 -18.76
CA VAL A 94 -3.00 15.42 -18.78
C VAL A 94 -4.19 15.37 -19.73
N ALA A 95 -5.40 15.40 -19.18
CA ALA A 95 -6.63 15.33 -19.98
C ALA A 95 -6.94 16.66 -20.67
N ASP A 96 -6.56 17.78 -20.04
CA ASP A 96 -6.71 19.14 -20.59
C ASP A 96 -5.36 19.86 -20.49
N PRO A 97 -4.69 20.10 -21.65
CA PRO A 97 -3.40 20.80 -21.68
C PRO A 97 -3.47 22.25 -21.19
N ILE A 98 -4.64 22.91 -21.32
CA ILE A 98 -4.83 24.32 -20.91
C ILE A 98 -5.03 24.37 -19.40
N ALA A 99 -5.97 23.61 -18.87
CA ALA A 99 -6.26 23.54 -17.43
C ALA A 99 -5.27 22.69 -16.64
N LYS A 100 -4.35 21.98 -17.31
CA LYS A 100 -3.33 21.06 -16.71
C LYS A 100 -3.92 20.01 -15.76
N HIS A 101 -5.19 19.64 -15.96
CA HIS A 101 -5.84 18.61 -15.16
C HIS A 101 -5.25 17.24 -15.46
N ARG A 102 -4.65 16.62 -14.43
CA ARG A 102 -4.18 15.23 -14.49
C ARG A 102 -5.32 14.28 -14.13
N LYS A 103 -5.45 13.22 -14.92
CA LYS A 103 -6.35 12.09 -14.65
C LYS A 103 -5.54 10.81 -14.54
N LYS A 104 -6.01 9.90 -13.68
CA LYS A 104 -5.47 8.53 -13.65
C LYS A 104 -5.81 7.83 -14.96
N ASN A 105 -4.83 7.12 -15.48
CA ASN A 105 -5.02 6.31 -16.68
C ASN A 105 -5.62 4.95 -16.27
N HIS A 106 -6.84 4.70 -16.68
CA HIS A 106 -7.57 3.44 -16.47
C HIS A 106 -7.63 2.56 -17.71
N GLY A 107 -6.76 2.85 -18.70
CA GLY A 107 -6.71 2.16 -19.99
C GLY A 107 -7.01 3.06 -21.19
N GLU A 108 -7.25 4.37 -20.94
CA GLU A 108 -7.49 5.35 -22.04
C GLU A 108 -6.23 5.56 -22.90
N LEU A 109 -5.06 5.45 -22.28
CA LEU A 109 -3.77 5.51 -22.96
C LEU A 109 -2.94 4.27 -22.63
N PRO A 110 -2.03 3.84 -23.55
CA PRO A 110 -1.12 2.73 -23.27
C PRO A 110 -0.31 2.97 -22.02
N GLN A 111 -0.22 1.98 -21.13
CA GLN A 111 0.71 1.96 -20.01
C GLN A 111 1.93 1.12 -20.39
N TYR A 112 3.09 1.50 -19.89
CA TYR A 112 4.35 0.81 -20.17
C TYR A 112 4.85 0.18 -18.88
N PHE A 113 4.84 -1.15 -18.84
CA PHE A 113 5.42 -1.93 -17.76
C PHE A 113 6.81 -2.40 -18.19
N VAL A 114 7.82 -2.08 -17.41
CA VAL A 114 9.21 -2.46 -17.67
C VAL A 114 9.75 -3.16 -16.44
N GLU A 115 10.26 -4.37 -16.67
CA GLU A 115 10.80 -5.24 -15.63
C GLU A 115 12.29 -4.94 -15.39
N ASP A 116 12.76 -5.31 -14.20
CA ASP A 116 14.17 -5.31 -13.79
C ASP A 116 14.92 -3.98 -14.05
N THR A 117 14.25 -2.86 -13.79
CA THR A 117 14.84 -1.54 -13.97
C THR A 117 15.80 -1.14 -12.85
N HIS A 118 15.69 -1.76 -11.67
CA HIS A 118 16.47 -1.50 -10.47
C HIS A 118 16.34 -2.67 -9.48
N GLU A 119 17.16 -2.66 -8.43
CA GLU A 119 17.12 -3.68 -7.40
C GLU A 119 15.81 -3.64 -6.62
N ALA A 120 15.18 -4.80 -6.41
CA ALA A 120 13.93 -4.93 -5.69
C ALA A 120 14.13 -4.88 -4.17
N ILE A 121 13.28 -4.12 -3.45
CA ILE A 121 13.19 -4.18 -1.98
C ILE A 121 12.25 -5.33 -1.57
N ILE A 122 11.18 -5.54 -2.35
CA ILE A 122 10.12 -6.53 -2.08
C ILE A 122 10.04 -7.49 -3.26
N PRO A 123 10.07 -8.80 -3.05
CA PRO A 123 9.84 -9.78 -4.10
C PRO A 123 8.44 -9.64 -4.72
N MET A 124 8.29 -10.01 -5.99
CA MET A 124 7.03 -9.85 -6.72
C MET A 124 5.89 -10.68 -6.12
N ASP A 125 6.18 -11.87 -5.64
CA ASP A 125 5.21 -12.76 -4.98
C ASP A 125 4.68 -12.16 -3.68
N GLU A 126 5.54 -11.55 -2.86
CA GLU A 126 5.15 -10.84 -1.65
C GLU A 126 4.28 -9.61 -1.98
N PHE A 127 4.65 -8.84 -3.00
CA PHE A 127 3.84 -7.74 -3.50
C PHE A 127 2.45 -8.20 -3.93
N GLN A 128 2.38 -9.28 -4.73
CA GLN A 128 1.10 -9.84 -5.19
C GLN A 128 0.25 -10.34 -4.02
N ALA A 129 0.84 -10.99 -3.02
CA ALA A 129 0.15 -11.42 -1.81
C ALA A 129 -0.49 -10.24 -1.08
N VAL A 130 0.24 -9.12 -0.95
CA VAL A 130 -0.28 -7.87 -0.35
C VAL A 130 -1.42 -7.29 -1.19
N GLN A 131 -1.32 -7.27 -2.54
CA GLN A 131 -2.43 -6.82 -3.38
C GLN A 131 -3.66 -7.73 -3.24
N GLY A 132 -3.47 -9.04 -3.13
CA GLY A 132 -4.53 -10.01 -2.84
C GLY A 132 -5.22 -9.72 -1.51
N GLU A 133 -4.45 -9.40 -0.47
CA GLU A 133 -4.98 -9.03 0.84
C GLU A 133 -5.74 -7.69 0.80
N PHE A 134 -5.28 -6.70 0.01
CA PHE A 134 -6.05 -5.48 -0.25
C PHE A 134 -7.41 -5.78 -0.88
N LYS A 135 -7.44 -6.66 -1.87
CA LYS A 135 -8.68 -7.09 -2.53
C LYS A 135 -9.59 -7.80 -1.54
N ARG A 136 -9.07 -8.77 -0.79
CA ARG A 136 -9.82 -9.50 0.24
C ARG A 136 -10.44 -8.56 1.28
N ARG A 137 -9.67 -7.63 1.85
CA ARG A 137 -10.16 -6.65 2.83
C ARG A 137 -11.23 -5.73 2.25
N ARG A 138 -11.11 -5.33 0.98
CA ARG A 138 -12.12 -4.52 0.29
C ARG A 138 -13.42 -5.30 0.09
N ASP A 139 -13.33 -6.55 -0.32
CA ASP A 139 -14.49 -7.40 -0.59
C ASP A 139 -15.26 -7.75 0.70
N LEU A 140 -14.59 -7.73 1.85
CA LEU A 140 -15.22 -7.80 3.18
C LEU A 140 -15.99 -6.53 3.58
N GLY A 141 -15.91 -5.47 2.78
CA GLY A 141 -16.62 -4.21 2.99
C GLY A 141 -16.01 -3.31 4.06
N PRO A 142 -16.79 -2.38 4.67
CA PRO A 142 -16.28 -1.33 5.57
C PRO A 142 -15.53 -1.87 6.79
N PHE A 143 -15.71 -3.11 7.13
CA PHE A 143 -15.10 -3.76 8.29
C PHE A 143 -13.77 -4.44 7.98
N GLY A 144 -13.48 -4.77 6.72
CA GLY A 144 -12.23 -5.39 6.29
C GLY A 144 -10.99 -4.50 6.41
N ASN A 145 -11.19 -3.18 6.48
CA ASN A 145 -10.11 -2.20 6.63
C ASN A 145 -9.82 -1.78 8.08
N LYS A 146 -10.65 -2.21 9.03
CA LYS A 146 -10.41 -1.94 10.45
C LYS A 146 -9.67 -3.12 11.04
N SER A 147 -8.46 -2.88 11.49
CA SER A 147 -7.72 -3.78 12.39
C SER A 147 -8.44 -3.79 13.74
N LEU A 148 -9.52 -4.50 13.80
CA LEU A 148 -10.21 -4.77 15.05
C LEU A 148 -9.78 -6.17 15.44
N HIS A 149 -8.85 -6.31 16.38
CA HIS A 149 -8.55 -7.55 17.08
C HIS A 149 -9.08 -8.80 16.35
N LEU A 150 -8.44 -9.13 15.21
CA LEU A 150 -8.83 -10.29 14.42
C LEU A 150 -8.68 -11.53 15.28
N THR A 151 -9.78 -12.19 15.57
CA THR A 151 -9.79 -13.49 16.20
C THR A 151 -9.77 -14.58 15.12
N ALA A 152 -9.46 -15.82 15.51
CA ALA A 152 -9.43 -16.95 14.58
C ALA A 152 -10.77 -17.14 13.83
N PHE A 153 -11.87 -16.64 14.39
CA PHE A 153 -13.21 -16.73 13.81
C PHE A 153 -13.66 -15.47 13.05
N SER A 154 -12.86 -14.41 13.08
CA SER A 154 -13.23 -13.16 12.39
C SER A 154 -13.41 -13.41 10.89
N THR A 155 -14.61 -13.07 10.38
CA THR A 155 -15.02 -13.23 8.97
C THR A 155 -15.14 -14.68 8.47
N LYS A 156 -14.93 -15.69 9.33
CA LYS A 156 -15.00 -17.10 8.93
C LYS A 156 -16.38 -17.73 9.22
N ILE A 157 -17.19 -17.11 10.04
CA ILE A 157 -18.53 -17.59 10.36
C ILE A 157 -19.53 -16.83 9.50
N THR A 158 -20.27 -17.54 8.68
CA THR A 158 -21.36 -17.00 7.85
C THR A 158 -22.72 -17.46 8.35
N CYS A 159 -23.71 -16.58 8.23
CA CYS A 159 -25.10 -16.93 8.50
C CYS A 159 -25.61 -17.87 7.41
N GLY A 160 -26.08 -19.06 7.76
CA GLY A 160 -26.64 -20.02 6.81
C GLY A 160 -27.93 -19.58 6.12
N ILE A 161 -28.60 -18.52 6.65
CA ILE A 161 -29.85 -17.99 6.09
C ILE A 161 -29.58 -16.85 5.09
N CYS A 162 -28.73 -15.86 5.44
CA CYS A 162 -28.57 -14.64 4.64
C CYS A 162 -27.14 -14.49 4.05
N GLY A 163 -26.23 -15.43 4.29
CA GLY A 163 -24.86 -15.42 3.79
C GLY A 163 -23.96 -14.32 4.36
N LYS A 164 -24.45 -13.50 5.28
CA LYS A 164 -23.65 -12.43 5.90
C LYS A 164 -22.66 -12.99 6.93
N HIS A 165 -21.48 -12.37 7.05
CA HIS A 165 -20.49 -12.75 8.03
C HIS A 165 -20.87 -12.27 9.44
N TYR A 166 -20.69 -13.15 10.43
CA TYR A 166 -20.76 -12.75 11.83
C TYR A 166 -19.54 -11.93 12.22
N ARG A 167 -19.74 -10.99 13.10
CA ARG A 167 -18.69 -10.13 13.64
C ARG A 167 -18.82 -10.02 15.15
N ARG A 168 -17.69 -9.93 15.82
CA ARG A 168 -17.64 -9.60 17.24
C ARG A 168 -18.05 -8.14 17.43
N SER A 169 -19.04 -7.88 18.27
CA SER A 169 -19.45 -6.52 18.64
C SER A 169 -19.12 -6.28 20.11
N GLY A 170 -18.32 -5.22 20.36
CA GLY A 170 -18.06 -4.77 21.74
C GLY A 170 -19.12 -3.75 22.15
N LYS A 171 -19.73 -3.98 23.32
CA LYS A 171 -20.60 -3.00 23.98
C LYS A 171 -19.96 -2.57 25.28
N ARG A 172 -20.22 -1.34 25.73
CA ARG A 172 -19.83 -0.87 27.05
C ARG A 172 -21.02 -0.97 27.99
N ASN A 173 -20.78 -1.48 29.19
CA ASN A 173 -21.74 -1.43 30.26
C ASN A 173 -21.77 -0.03 30.90
N THR A 174 -22.70 0.20 31.85
CA THR A 174 -22.82 1.47 32.60
C THR A 174 -21.58 1.80 33.43
N ALA A 175 -20.77 0.81 33.77
CA ALA A 175 -19.50 0.98 34.48
C ALA A 175 -18.30 1.29 33.53
N GLY A 176 -18.53 1.36 32.20
CA GLY A 176 -17.51 1.65 31.21
C GLY A 176 -16.68 0.44 30.75
N GLU A 177 -16.96 -0.76 31.28
CA GLU A 177 -16.28 -1.99 30.88
C GLU A 177 -16.77 -2.48 29.51
N VAL A 178 -15.83 -2.94 28.68
CA VAL A 178 -16.17 -3.46 27.35
C VAL A 178 -16.43 -4.96 27.44
N TYR A 179 -17.64 -5.39 27.09
CA TYR A 179 -17.98 -6.80 26.89
C TYR A 179 -18.31 -7.07 25.42
N TYR A 180 -18.14 -8.31 25.01
CA TYR A 180 -18.31 -8.71 23.62
C TYR A 180 -19.50 -9.66 23.46
N ILE A 181 -20.26 -9.42 22.40
CA ILE A 181 -21.40 -10.23 21.98
C ILE A 181 -21.05 -10.87 20.64
#